data_57e83521eefb8569f671438b2f842f87
#
_entry.id   57e83521eefb8569f671438b2f842f87
#
_cell.length_a   1.000
_cell.length_b   1.000
_cell.length_c   1.000
_cell.angle_alpha   90.00
_cell.angle_beta   90.00
_cell.angle_gamma   90.00
#
_symmetry.space_group_name_H-M   'P 1'
#
loop_
_entity.id
_entity.type
_entity.pdbx_description
1 polymer ?
#
loop_
_entity_poly.entity_id
_entity_poly.type
_entity_poly.pdbx_seq_one_letter_code
_entity_poly.pdbx_strand_id
1 'polypeptide(L)'
;MMSTNTEQVTIEEKPAEEKPAAKPAAKPAAKPAAKPAEKPVELPEFEKNISDKIVEKFGDKIVVSFVKENRVGINVDKENVHDVARFIRDELNYDHVESVSGVDYPQDKEIEVVYHIGSYSDPSLASQLIVLATRAEREENPIPGKDATKLPTLRDIFYSVEFHEREVFEMFGVYFTGHPDNRRLLLPEDWADLPPLRKDFAIKGR
;
A
#
# COMPACT_ATOMS: atom_id res chain seq x y z
N MET A 1 76.35 2.00 -24.06
CA MET A 1 77.05 1.94 -22.77
C MET A 1 76.04 1.81 -21.66
N MET A 2 76.27 0.75 -20.85
CA MET A 2 75.67 0.49 -19.53
C MET A 2 74.12 0.22 -19.48
N SER A 3 73.66 -0.98 -19.52
CA SER A 3 73.61 -2.11 -18.52
C SER A 3 73.27 -1.70 -17.09
N THR A 4 72.07 -2.07 -16.64
CA THR A 4 71.76 -2.47 -15.27
C THR A 4 70.41 -3.25 -15.30
N ASN A 5 70.51 -4.46 -15.25
CA ASN A 5 70.33 -5.50 -14.22
C ASN A 5 68.97 -5.52 -13.56
N THR A 6 68.17 -6.49 -14.00
CA THR A 6 66.86 -6.87 -13.43
C THR A 6 67.13 -8.03 -12.49
N GLU A 7 66.89 -7.84 -11.20
CA GLU A 7 66.77 -8.93 -10.22
C GLU A 7 65.36 -9.45 -10.17
N GLN A 8 65.19 -10.71 -10.56
CA GLN A 8 64.03 -11.53 -10.35
C GLN A 8 64.08 -12.10 -8.92
N VAL A 9 63.08 -11.77 -8.11
CA VAL A 9 62.86 -12.46 -6.86
C VAL A 9 61.79 -13.54 -7.10
N THR A 10 62.25 -14.79 -7.06
CA THR A 10 61.43 -16.00 -7.09
C THR A 10 60.93 -16.25 -5.68
N ILE A 11 59.62 -16.29 -5.48
CA ILE A 11 59.01 -16.74 -4.23
C ILE A 11 58.38 -18.11 -4.49
N GLU A 12 58.89 -19.13 -3.80
CA GLU A 12 58.45 -20.53 -3.82
C GLU A 12 57.02 -20.65 -3.27
N GLU A 13 56.15 -21.27 -4.04
CA GLU A 13 54.84 -21.76 -3.59
C GLU A 13 54.98 -23.03 -2.74
N LYS A 14 54.43 -23.01 -1.54
CA LYS A 14 54.27 -24.16 -0.67
C LYS A 14 52.83 -24.65 -0.76
N PRO A 15 52.54 -25.91 -1.07
CA PRO A 15 51.18 -26.37 -1.19
C PRO A 15 50.53 -26.51 0.18
N ALA A 16 49.32 -25.89 0.35
CA ALA A 16 48.47 -26.04 1.53
C ALA A 16 47.52 -27.24 1.35
N GLU A 17 47.54 -28.10 2.36
CA GLU A 17 46.70 -29.32 2.50
C GLU A 17 45.21 -28.99 2.45
N GLU A 18 44.51 -29.75 1.60
CA GLU A 18 43.03 -29.83 1.60
C GLU A 18 42.55 -30.50 2.86
N LYS A 19 41.74 -29.79 3.65
CA LYS A 19 40.86 -30.40 4.65
C LYS A 19 39.46 -30.55 4.07
N PRO A 20 38.79 -31.70 4.20
CA PRO A 20 37.46 -31.90 3.67
C PRO A 20 36.41 -31.11 4.43
N ALA A 21 35.61 -30.34 3.67
CA ALA A 21 34.47 -29.57 4.19
C ALA A 21 33.37 -30.52 4.72
N ALA A 22 33.08 -30.39 6.00
CA ALA A 22 31.92 -31.03 6.62
C ALA A 22 30.62 -30.38 6.11
N LYS A 23 29.71 -31.21 5.59
CA LYS A 23 28.35 -30.85 5.22
C LYS A 23 27.60 -30.32 6.45
N PRO A 24 26.92 -29.15 6.37
CA PRO A 24 25.99 -28.78 7.42
C PRO A 24 24.75 -29.70 7.40
N ALA A 25 24.48 -30.32 8.53
CA ALA A 25 23.29 -31.13 8.76
C ALA A 25 22.02 -30.25 8.60
N ALA A 26 21.08 -30.75 7.79
CA ALA A 26 19.78 -30.16 7.62
C ALA A 26 19.06 -30.13 8.98
N LYS A 27 18.65 -28.92 9.42
CA LYS A 27 17.72 -28.75 10.55
C LYS A 27 16.35 -29.30 10.12
N PRO A 28 15.66 -30.06 10.97
CA PRO A 28 14.30 -30.51 10.68
C PRO A 28 13.37 -29.29 10.61
N ALA A 29 12.55 -29.24 9.55
CA ALA A 29 11.51 -28.26 9.37
C ALA A 29 10.58 -28.23 10.58
N ALA A 30 10.55 -27.11 11.27
CA ALA A 30 9.56 -26.87 12.31
C ALA A 30 8.17 -26.87 11.67
N LYS A 31 7.28 -27.72 12.15
CA LYS A 31 5.85 -27.69 11.82
C LYS A 31 5.31 -26.30 12.12
N PRO A 32 4.44 -25.74 11.26
CA PRO A 32 3.80 -24.48 11.58
C PRO A 32 3.00 -24.65 12.88
N ALA A 33 3.36 -23.83 13.88
CA ALA A 33 2.63 -23.75 15.12
C ALA A 33 1.18 -23.38 14.81
N ALA A 34 0.23 -24.20 15.24
CA ALA A 34 -1.18 -23.89 15.21
C ALA A 34 -1.40 -22.55 15.89
N LYS A 35 -2.05 -21.61 15.18
CA LYS A 35 -2.49 -20.35 15.77
C LYS A 35 -3.32 -20.67 17.00
N PRO A 36 -3.08 -19.99 18.14
CA PRO A 36 -3.97 -20.13 19.31
C PRO A 36 -5.39 -19.77 18.87
N ALA A 37 -6.36 -20.58 19.25
CA ALA A 37 -7.77 -20.29 19.05
C ALA A 37 -8.05 -18.92 19.68
N GLU A 38 -8.36 -17.94 18.85
CA GLU A 38 -8.77 -16.61 19.30
C GLU A 38 -10.05 -16.79 20.13
N LYS A 39 -9.98 -16.37 21.40
CA LYS A 39 -11.18 -16.18 22.21
C LYS A 39 -12.12 -15.25 21.46
N PRO A 40 -13.46 -15.42 21.53
CA PRO A 40 -14.37 -14.48 20.92
C PRO A 40 -14.07 -13.09 21.50
N VAL A 41 -13.49 -12.23 20.68
CA VAL A 41 -13.24 -10.83 21.03
C VAL A 41 -14.61 -10.19 20.99
N GLU A 42 -15.12 -9.75 22.14
CA GLU A 42 -16.30 -8.90 22.18
C GLU A 42 -16.00 -7.67 21.33
N LEU A 43 -16.72 -7.51 20.22
CA LEU A 43 -16.55 -6.38 19.33
C LEU A 43 -16.98 -5.12 20.07
N PRO A 44 -16.20 -4.03 20.00
CA PRO A 44 -16.58 -2.76 20.61
C PRO A 44 -17.95 -2.31 20.09
N GLU A 45 -18.88 -2.01 20.98
CA GLU A 45 -20.29 -1.71 20.60
C GLU A 45 -20.40 -0.50 19.67
N PHE A 46 -19.57 0.51 19.87
CA PHE A 46 -19.60 1.74 19.09
C PHE A 46 -19.19 1.48 17.63
N GLU A 47 -18.07 0.82 17.41
CA GLU A 47 -17.56 0.49 16.09
C GLU A 47 -18.47 -0.51 15.35
N LYS A 48 -19.07 -1.42 16.11
CA LYS A 48 -20.07 -2.32 15.55
C LYS A 48 -21.30 -1.55 15.05
N ASN A 49 -21.80 -0.58 15.83
CA ASN A 49 -22.93 0.26 15.39
C ASN A 49 -22.61 1.06 14.12
N ILE A 50 -21.37 1.53 13.96
CA ILE A 50 -20.93 2.20 12.72
C ILE A 50 -20.96 1.22 11.55
N SER A 51 -20.36 0.03 11.72
CA SER A 51 -20.35 -0.98 10.67
C SER A 51 -21.75 -1.42 10.28
N ASP A 52 -22.63 -1.64 11.25
CA ASP A 52 -24.02 -2.07 11.03
C ASP A 52 -24.82 -1.01 10.24
N LYS A 53 -24.68 0.28 10.55
CA LYS A 53 -25.29 1.38 9.78
C LYS A 53 -24.86 1.40 8.32
N ILE A 54 -23.55 1.17 8.07
CA ILE A 54 -23.02 1.16 6.70
C ILE A 54 -23.53 -0.09 5.96
N VAL A 55 -23.53 -1.26 6.62
CA VAL A 55 -24.07 -2.50 6.05
C VAL A 55 -25.56 -2.39 5.76
N GLU A 56 -26.35 -1.80 6.67
CA GLU A 56 -27.79 -1.57 6.47
C GLU A 56 -28.06 -0.71 5.22
N LYS A 57 -27.22 0.31 4.98
CA LYS A 57 -27.39 1.24 3.86
C LYS A 57 -26.93 0.65 2.52
N PHE A 58 -25.82 -0.06 2.49
CA PHE A 58 -25.16 -0.47 1.25
C PHE A 58 -25.23 -1.97 0.98
N GLY A 59 -25.55 -2.80 1.98
CA GLY A 59 -25.72 -4.24 1.80
C GLY A 59 -24.52 -4.93 1.13
N ASP A 60 -24.81 -5.63 0.02
CA ASP A 60 -23.83 -6.42 -0.72
C ASP A 60 -22.77 -5.61 -1.47
N LYS A 61 -22.89 -4.27 -1.50
CA LYS A 61 -21.94 -3.38 -2.18
C LYS A 61 -20.67 -3.14 -1.39
N ILE A 62 -20.63 -3.59 -0.15
CA ILE A 62 -19.51 -3.41 0.76
C ILE A 62 -19.17 -4.72 1.48
N VAL A 63 -17.91 -4.85 1.90
CA VAL A 63 -17.45 -5.94 2.75
C VAL A 63 -16.76 -5.35 3.97
N VAL A 64 -17.29 -5.62 5.16
CA VAL A 64 -16.62 -5.24 6.41
C VAL A 64 -15.40 -6.14 6.58
N SER A 65 -14.20 -5.56 6.51
CA SER A 65 -12.95 -6.31 6.60
C SER A 65 -12.52 -6.56 8.05
N PHE A 66 -12.76 -5.60 8.92
CA PHE A 66 -12.52 -5.76 10.36
C PHE A 66 -13.29 -4.71 11.17
N VAL A 67 -13.59 -5.07 12.44
CA VAL A 67 -14.06 -4.16 13.46
C VAL A 67 -13.13 -4.32 14.66
N LYS A 68 -12.45 -3.26 15.05
CA LYS A 68 -11.51 -3.22 16.17
C LYS A 68 -11.74 -1.95 16.96
N GLU A 69 -11.22 -1.91 18.18
CA GLU A 69 -11.24 -0.71 19.01
C GLU A 69 -10.66 0.49 18.23
N ASN A 70 -11.44 1.54 18.14
CA ASN A 70 -11.16 2.79 17.41
C ASN A 70 -11.01 2.65 15.88
N ARG A 71 -11.37 1.51 15.26
CA ARG A 71 -11.21 1.31 13.82
C ARG A 71 -12.26 0.39 13.22
N VAL A 72 -12.85 0.83 12.12
CA VAL A 72 -13.73 0.02 11.27
C VAL A 72 -13.14 -0.04 9.87
N GLY A 73 -12.88 -1.23 9.36
CA GLY A 73 -12.37 -1.45 8.00
C GLY A 73 -13.46 -1.91 7.04
N ILE A 74 -13.56 -1.26 5.89
CA ILE A 74 -14.57 -1.50 4.88
C ILE A 74 -13.91 -1.56 3.51
N ASN A 75 -14.19 -2.63 2.78
CA ASN A 75 -13.79 -2.78 1.37
C ASN A 75 -15.00 -2.47 0.49
N VAL A 76 -14.79 -1.66 -0.52
CA VAL A 76 -15.85 -1.17 -1.41
C VAL A 76 -15.37 -1.25 -2.87
N ASP A 77 -16.26 -1.64 -3.77
CA ASP A 77 -15.99 -1.61 -5.20
C ASP A 77 -15.85 -0.16 -5.69
N LYS A 78 -14.99 0.03 -6.70
CA LYS A 78 -14.69 1.36 -7.26
C LYS A 78 -15.91 2.15 -7.73
N GLU A 79 -16.98 1.45 -8.14
CA GLU A 79 -18.24 2.07 -8.59
C GLU A 79 -19.06 2.66 -7.43
N ASN A 80 -18.90 2.12 -6.23
CA ASN A 80 -19.70 2.49 -5.06
C ASN A 80 -18.92 3.34 -4.05
N VAL A 81 -17.59 3.46 -4.19
CA VAL A 81 -16.72 4.13 -3.20
C VAL A 81 -17.11 5.58 -2.95
N HIS A 82 -17.55 6.29 -4.00
CA HIS A 82 -17.96 7.68 -3.90
C HIS A 82 -19.24 7.85 -3.05
N ASP A 83 -20.25 6.98 -3.26
CA ASP A 83 -21.50 7.03 -2.50
C ASP A 83 -21.29 6.65 -1.04
N VAL A 84 -20.44 5.63 -0.78
CA VAL A 84 -20.07 5.22 0.58
C VAL A 84 -19.29 6.32 1.29
N ALA A 85 -18.33 6.95 0.63
CA ALA A 85 -17.56 8.06 1.18
C ALA A 85 -18.46 9.26 1.55
N ARG A 86 -19.42 9.59 0.68
CA ARG A 86 -20.41 10.65 0.95
C ARG A 86 -21.27 10.33 2.17
N PHE A 87 -21.75 9.10 2.30
CA PHE A 87 -22.51 8.66 3.47
C PHE A 87 -21.69 8.75 4.76
N ILE A 88 -20.42 8.35 4.72
CA ILE A 88 -19.51 8.42 5.86
C ILE A 88 -19.35 9.88 6.33
N ARG A 89 -19.22 10.82 5.38
CA ARG A 89 -19.14 12.25 5.71
C ARG A 89 -20.45 12.80 6.24
N ASP A 90 -21.55 12.61 5.50
CA ASP A 90 -22.80 13.34 5.72
C ASP A 90 -23.63 12.77 6.88
N GLU A 91 -23.60 11.45 7.06
CA GLU A 91 -24.46 10.77 8.05
C GLU A 91 -23.69 10.31 9.31
N LEU A 92 -22.38 10.06 9.17
CA LEU A 92 -21.56 9.58 10.28
C LEU A 92 -20.62 10.68 10.83
N ASN A 93 -20.60 11.88 10.25
CA ASN A 93 -19.79 13.04 10.64
C ASN A 93 -18.26 12.79 10.61
N TYR A 94 -17.80 11.93 9.71
CA TYR A 94 -16.37 11.76 9.44
C TYR A 94 -15.99 12.66 8.27
N ASP A 95 -15.48 13.83 8.56
CA ASP A 95 -15.33 14.94 7.61
C ASP A 95 -13.90 15.14 7.08
N HIS A 96 -12.95 14.34 7.54
CA HIS A 96 -11.55 14.51 7.18
C HIS A 96 -10.86 13.18 6.86
N VAL A 97 -10.04 13.19 5.82
CA VAL A 97 -9.13 12.06 5.53
C VAL A 97 -7.75 12.40 6.07
N GLU A 98 -7.31 11.60 7.03
CA GLU A 98 -6.02 11.75 7.71
C GLU A 98 -4.84 11.35 6.81
N SER A 99 -5.04 10.28 6.03
CA SER A 99 -4.04 9.79 5.10
C SER A 99 -4.66 8.91 4.01
N VAL A 100 -3.98 8.82 2.88
CA VAL A 100 -4.29 7.87 1.81
C VAL A 100 -3.07 7.03 1.52
N SER A 101 -3.24 5.72 1.45
CA SER A 101 -2.15 4.77 1.19
C SER A 101 -2.45 3.93 -0.03
N GLY A 102 -1.43 3.64 -0.85
CA GLY A 102 -1.51 2.67 -1.93
C GLY A 102 -0.88 1.34 -1.53
N VAL A 103 -1.45 0.22 -2.01
CA VAL A 103 -0.86 -1.11 -1.86
C VAL A 103 -0.88 -1.82 -3.20
N ASP A 104 0.29 -2.28 -3.64
CA ASP A 104 0.44 -3.02 -4.90
C ASP A 104 0.33 -4.52 -4.67
N TYR A 105 -0.64 -5.17 -5.33
CA TYR A 105 -0.87 -6.62 -5.35
C TYR A 105 -0.59 -7.20 -6.75
N PRO A 106 0.68 -7.42 -7.14
CA PRO A 106 1.01 -7.89 -8.50
C PRO A 106 0.44 -9.26 -8.83
N GLN A 107 0.28 -10.13 -7.82
CA GLN A 107 -0.26 -11.48 -7.99
C GLN A 107 -1.75 -11.46 -8.32
N ASP A 108 -2.49 -10.54 -7.71
CA ASP A 108 -3.93 -10.36 -7.93
C ASP A 108 -4.19 -9.43 -9.12
N LYS A 109 -3.14 -8.79 -9.65
CA LYS A 109 -3.21 -7.74 -10.69
C LYS A 109 -4.10 -6.58 -10.27
N GLU A 110 -3.98 -6.16 -9.02
CA GLU A 110 -4.75 -5.08 -8.43
C GLU A 110 -3.86 -4.08 -7.70
N ILE A 111 -4.34 -2.84 -7.62
CA ILE A 111 -3.85 -1.82 -6.70
C ILE A 111 -4.99 -1.45 -5.76
N GLU A 112 -4.73 -1.51 -4.48
CA GLU A 112 -5.65 -1.07 -3.43
C GLU A 112 -5.29 0.33 -2.98
N VAL A 113 -6.31 1.18 -2.86
CA VAL A 113 -6.18 2.52 -2.27
C VAL A 113 -6.99 2.54 -0.98
N VAL A 114 -6.34 2.93 0.10
CA VAL A 114 -6.89 2.91 1.46
C VAL A 114 -6.95 4.33 2.00
N TYR A 115 -8.16 4.79 2.32
CA TYR A 115 -8.42 6.08 2.93
C TYR A 115 -8.65 5.90 4.43
N HIS A 116 -7.89 6.61 5.26
CA HIS A 116 -8.09 6.67 6.69
C HIS A 116 -8.89 7.93 7.03
N ILE A 117 -10.17 7.74 7.35
CA ILE A 117 -11.14 8.82 7.50
C ILE A 117 -11.41 9.03 8.99
N GLY A 118 -11.16 10.24 9.46
CA GLY A 118 -11.42 10.69 10.82
C GLY A 118 -12.42 11.84 10.87
N SER A 119 -12.58 12.45 12.03
CA SER A 119 -13.42 13.64 12.22
C SER A 119 -12.66 14.74 12.94
N TYR A 120 -12.69 15.94 12.37
CA TYR A 120 -12.16 17.16 13.00
C TYR A 120 -13.27 18.01 13.62
N SER A 121 -14.47 17.91 13.10
CA SER A 121 -15.62 18.70 13.61
C SER A 121 -16.23 18.11 14.87
N ASP A 122 -16.13 16.80 15.08
CA ASP A 122 -16.68 16.13 16.25
C ASP A 122 -15.58 15.55 17.17
N PRO A 123 -15.31 16.19 18.33
CA PRO A 123 -14.31 15.73 19.27
C PRO A 123 -14.58 14.33 19.85
N SER A 124 -15.84 13.86 19.85
CA SER A 124 -16.18 12.51 20.33
C SER A 124 -15.66 11.42 19.40
N LEU A 125 -15.41 11.75 18.13
CA LEU A 125 -14.90 10.87 17.10
C LEU A 125 -13.38 11.00 16.90
N ALA A 126 -12.69 11.86 17.63
CA ALA A 126 -11.27 12.20 17.41
C ALA A 126 -10.30 11.00 17.50
N SER A 127 -10.69 9.94 18.22
CA SER A 127 -9.90 8.70 18.30
C SER A 127 -10.38 7.61 17.35
N GLN A 128 -11.46 7.85 16.60
CA GLN A 128 -12.13 6.86 15.77
C GLN A 128 -11.74 7.04 14.30
N LEU A 129 -11.44 5.94 13.62
CA LEU A 129 -11.08 5.93 12.21
C LEU A 129 -11.94 4.93 11.43
N ILE A 130 -12.43 5.37 10.28
CA ILE A 130 -12.98 4.48 9.26
C ILE A 130 -11.91 4.27 8.19
N VAL A 131 -11.56 3.02 7.95
CA VAL A 131 -10.60 2.61 6.93
C VAL A 131 -11.38 2.15 5.71
N LEU A 132 -11.47 3.01 4.70
CA LEU A 132 -12.17 2.75 3.46
C LEU A 132 -11.17 2.30 2.40
N ALA A 133 -11.24 1.04 1.98
CA ALA A 133 -10.37 0.47 0.97
C ALA A 133 -11.14 0.21 -0.34
N THR A 134 -10.54 0.53 -1.45
CA THR A 134 -11.06 0.23 -2.78
C THR A 134 -9.96 -0.29 -3.68
N ARG A 135 -10.31 -1.20 -4.59
CA ARG A 135 -9.36 -1.82 -5.51
C ARG A 135 -9.68 -1.50 -6.94
N ALA A 136 -8.65 -1.41 -7.76
CA ALA A 136 -8.76 -1.30 -9.19
C ALA A 136 -7.71 -2.15 -9.91
N GLU A 137 -8.02 -2.54 -11.14
CA GLU A 137 -7.13 -3.33 -11.98
C GLU A 137 -5.78 -2.63 -12.14
N ARG A 138 -4.72 -3.39 -11.99
CA ARG A 138 -3.34 -2.92 -12.10
C ARG A 138 -2.91 -2.88 -13.56
N GLU A 139 -2.65 -1.71 -14.07
CA GLU A 139 -2.00 -1.57 -15.38
C GLU A 139 -0.51 -1.96 -15.28
N GLU A 140 -0.04 -2.82 -16.18
CA GLU A 140 1.35 -3.32 -16.14
C GLU A 140 2.37 -2.22 -16.50
N ASN A 141 2.04 -1.37 -17.48
CA ASN A 141 2.89 -0.29 -17.95
C ASN A 141 2.15 1.04 -17.88
N PRO A 142 1.91 1.60 -16.69
CA PRO A 142 1.14 2.81 -16.55
C PRO A 142 1.87 3.99 -17.18
N ILE A 143 1.30 4.49 -18.27
CA ILE A 143 1.71 5.78 -18.81
C ILE A 143 0.94 6.85 -18.04
N PRO A 144 1.61 7.74 -17.33
CA PRO A 144 0.93 8.78 -16.56
C PRO A 144 -0.11 9.52 -17.42
N GLY A 145 -1.37 9.46 -17.01
CA GLY A 145 -2.47 10.20 -17.62
C GLY A 145 -3.21 9.53 -18.78
N LYS A 146 -2.85 8.29 -19.21
CA LYS A 146 -3.55 7.65 -20.35
C LYS A 146 -4.30 6.39 -19.98
N ASP A 147 -3.63 5.31 -19.62
CA ASP A 147 -4.26 3.99 -19.44
C ASP A 147 -3.96 3.42 -18.07
N ALA A 148 -3.87 4.29 -17.09
CA ALA A 148 -3.58 3.91 -15.72
C ALA A 148 -4.77 3.19 -15.08
N THR A 149 -4.49 2.46 -14.04
CA THR A 149 -5.46 2.05 -13.03
C THR A 149 -6.35 3.24 -12.67
N LYS A 150 -7.68 3.11 -12.83
CA LYS A 150 -8.61 4.24 -12.66
C LYS A 150 -9.50 4.05 -11.45
N LEU A 151 -9.54 5.07 -10.62
CA LEU A 151 -10.47 5.20 -9.50
C LEU A 151 -11.15 6.56 -9.56
N PRO A 152 -12.39 6.70 -9.06
CA PRO A 152 -12.98 8.02 -8.89
C PRO A 152 -12.24 8.77 -7.77
N THR A 153 -12.07 10.08 -7.94
CA THR A 153 -11.55 10.92 -6.86
C THR A 153 -12.57 11.07 -5.74
N LEU A 154 -12.12 11.20 -4.51
CA LEU A 154 -12.96 11.59 -3.38
C LEU A 154 -12.77 13.08 -3.00
N ARG A 155 -12.09 13.86 -3.84
CA ARG A 155 -11.75 15.25 -3.57
C ARG A 155 -12.98 16.17 -3.43
N ASP A 156 -14.05 15.89 -4.13
CA ASP A 156 -15.30 16.65 -4.01
C ASP A 156 -16.06 16.35 -2.70
N ILE A 157 -15.71 15.27 -2.02
CA ILE A 157 -16.23 14.89 -0.71
C ILE A 157 -15.27 15.37 0.39
N PHE A 158 -13.98 15.07 0.26
CA PHE A 158 -12.94 15.40 1.24
C PHE A 158 -11.84 16.25 0.61
N TYR A 159 -11.76 17.52 0.96
CA TYR A 159 -10.72 18.42 0.43
C TYR A 159 -9.29 17.99 0.79
N SER A 160 -9.12 17.30 1.91
CA SER A 160 -7.82 16.83 2.39
C SER A 160 -7.14 15.80 1.48
N VAL A 161 -7.88 15.06 0.65
CA VAL A 161 -7.30 14.02 -0.21
C VAL A 161 -6.54 14.55 -1.42
N GLU A 162 -6.67 15.84 -1.77
CA GLU A 162 -6.13 16.41 -3.02
C GLU A 162 -4.64 16.07 -3.23
N PHE A 163 -3.81 16.30 -2.25
CA PHE A 163 -2.37 16.01 -2.36
C PHE A 163 -2.05 14.53 -2.14
N HIS A 164 -2.81 13.85 -1.30
CA HIS A 164 -2.64 12.42 -1.07
C HIS A 164 -2.97 11.57 -2.31
N GLU A 165 -4.04 11.90 -3.01
CA GLU A 165 -4.38 11.23 -4.28
C GLU A 165 -3.32 11.48 -5.35
N ARG A 166 -2.74 12.68 -5.43
CA ARG A 166 -1.61 12.97 -6.32
C ARG A 166 -0.36 12.15 -5.97
N GLU A 167 -0.08 11.94 -4.68
CA GLU A 167 1.01 11.08 -4.24
C GLU A 167 0.77 9.63 -4.67
N VAL A 168 -0.43 9.08 -4.45
CA VAL A 168 -0.79 7.73 -4.89
C VAL A 168 -0.74 7.62 -6.42
N PHE A 169 -1.17 8.66 -7.15
CA PHE A 169 -1.06 8.72 -8.60
C PHE A 169 0.38 8.56 -9.07
N GLU A 170 1.32 9.32 -8.54
CA GLU A 170 2.70 9.25 -9.01
C GLU A 170 3.48 8.05 -8.49
N MET A 171 3.18 7.57 -7.27
CA MET A 171 3.91 6.47 -6.64
C MET A 171 3.45 5.07 -7.07
N PHE A 172 2.18 4.92 -7.46
CA PHE A 172 1.58 3.64 -7.85
C PHE A 172 1.03 3.61 -9.27
N GLY A 173 0.81 4.78 -9.88
CA GLY A 173 0.21 4.89 -11.21
C GLY A 173 -1.31 4.76 -11.20
N VAL A 174 -1.97 5.21 -10.15
CA VAL A 174 -3.44 5.26 -10.04
C VAL A 174 -3.94 6.60 -10.54
N TYR A 175 -4.76 6.61 -11.60
CA TYR A 175 -5.38 7.82 -12.12
C TYR A 175 -6.72 8.09 -11.44
N PHE A 176 -6.85 9.23 -10.79
CA PHE A 176 -8.10 9.64 -10.13
C PHE A 176 -8.98 10.43 -11.08
N THR A 177 -10.05 9.77 -11.55
CA THR A 177 -11.00 10.38 -12.48
C THR A 177 -11.80 11.48 -11.77
N GLY A 178 -11.82 12.68 -12.37
CA GLY A 178 -12.49 13.85 -11.77
C GLY A 178 -11.61 14.66 -10.81
N HIS A 179 -10.40 14.22 -10.54
CA HIS A 179 -9.45 15.02 -9.75
C HIS A 179 -9.07 16.31 -10.50
N PRO A 180 -9.04 17.47 -9.84
CA PRO A 180 -8.78 18.76 -10.51
C PRO A 180 -7.35 18.88 -11.03
N ASP A 181 -6.38 18.19 -10.43
CA ASP A 181 -4.97 18.27 -10.79
C ASP A 181 -4.24 16.92 -10.63
N ASN A 182 -4.15 16.17 -11.73
CA ASN A 182 -3.40 14.91 -11.82
C ASN A 182 -1.93 15.11 -12.25
N ARG A 183 -1.32 16.27 -11.94
CA ARG A 183 0.11 16.47 -12.16
C ARG A 183 0.92 15.86 -11.02
N ARG A 184 2.17 15.50 -11.32
CA ARG A 184 3.12 15.02 -10.32
C ARG A 184 3.36 16.05 -9.22
N LEU A 185 3.65 15.56 -8.02
CA LEU A 185 3.88 16.38 -6.83
C LEU A 185 5.35 16.29 -6.35
N LEU A 186 5.88 15.07 -6.29
CA LEU A 186 7.19 14.76 -5.69
C LEU A 186 8.22 14.35 -6.74
N LEU A 187 7.81 13.60 -7.77
CA LEU A 187 8.70 13.12 -8.81
C LEU A 187 8.99 14.21 -9.85
N PRO A 188 10.18 14.19 -10.47
CA PRO A 188 10.50 15.07 -11.59
C PRO A 188 9.51 14.91 -12.74
N GLU A 189 9.26 15.99 -13.49
CA GLU A 189 8.32 15.97 -14.62
C GLU A 189 8.74 15.00 -15.73
N ASP A 190 10.04 14.79 -15.90
CA ASP A 190 10.66 13.90 -16.88
C ASP A 190 10.80 12.44 -16.40
N TRP A 191 10.22 12.07 -15.27
CA TRP A 191 10.25 10.69 -14.80
C TRP A 191 9.65 9.74 -15.83
N ALA A 192 10.47 8.86 -16.39
CA ALA A 192 10.10 7.94 -17.46
C ALA A 192 10.00 6.46 -17.02
N ASP A 193 10.35 6.18 -15.78
CA ASP A 193 10.30 4.82 -15.23
C ASP A 193 8.94 4.48 -14.62
N LEU A 194 8.79 3.22 -14.22
CA LEU A 194 7.63 2.76 -13.46
C LEU A 194 7.45 3.57 -12.18
N PRO A 195 6.23 3.65 -11.65
CA PRO A 195 5.98 4.27 -10.36
C PRO A 195 6.82 3.62 -9.25
N PRO A 196 7.52 4.41 -8.42
CA PRO A 196 8.62 3.90 -7.58
C PRO A 196 8.19 3.04 -6.39
N LEU A 197 6.90 3.06 -5.99
CA LEU A 197 6.40 2.21 -4.90
C LEU A 197 5.74 0.92 -5.40
N ARG A 198 5.72 0.67 -6.70
CA ARG A 198 5.33 -0.63 -7.23
C ARG A 198 6.37 -1.70 -6.92
N LYS A 199 5.92 -2.92 -6.66
CA LYS A 199 6.81 -4.05 -6.32
C LYS A 199 7.70 -4.53 -7.47
N ASP A 200 7.35 -4.21 -8.71
CA ASP A 200 8.15 -4.49 -9.92
C ASP A 200 9.12 -3.36 -10.29
N PHE A 201 9.11 -2.26 -9.56
CA PHE A 201 10.08 -1.18 -9.75
C PHE A 201 11.49 -1.62 -9.33
N ALA A 202 12.47 -1.43 -10.21
CA ALA A 202 13.87 -1.68 -9.94
C ALA A 202 14.70 -0.44 -10.25
N ILE A 203 15.58 -0.07 -9.33
CA ILE A 203 16.51 1.04 -9.54
C ILE A 203 17.54 0.62 -10.60
N LYS A 204 17.54 1.31 -11.75
CA LYS A 204 18.52 1.06 -12.82
C LYS A 204 19.91 1.50 -12.35
N GLY A 205 20.90 0.63 -12.48
CA GLY A 205 22.31 0.98 -12.22
C GLY A 205 22.84 0.58 -10.83
N ARG A 206 22.17 -0.32 -10.13
CA ARG A 206 22.72 -1.01 -8.96
C ARG A 206 22.84 -2.49 -9.20
#